data_05a111ff5e239ce662f667a86fc3cdae
#
_entry.id   05a111ff5e239ce662f667a86fc3cdae
#
_cell.length_a   1.000
_cell.length_b   1.000
_cell.length_c   1.000
_cell.angle_alpha   90.00
_cell.angle_beta   90.00
_cell.angle_gamma   90.00
#
_symmetry.space_group_name_H-M   'P 1'
#
loop_
_entity.id
_entity.type
_entity.pdbx_description
1 polymer ?
#
loop_
_entity_poly.entity_id
_entity_poly.type
_entity_poly.pdbx_seq_one_letter_code
_entity_poly.pdbx_strand_id
1 'polypeptide(L)'
;MGKKKSVVLLTLITIVIVVLCAVAVFPSFHLSVFKKDSVKTWNPVVSRYDIDEELGGGYVARYYPAGVISATEYDSNCRSISQQEGEEKLQEYVDSYEKHGGVYLSRNEDDKVMRRVTGESGDSYAVTDAFKAWFDETADLVASRYARMQYSTVCVSVADDYVLEVKLPKSSVNSTVSSALTTFAYTGELTITDGTNTYPGKLETGTDYFKSFKVKTSGSSAYLQIKTTDKGSDILKTFASGTSKITVKIGNDTVLSPSGSNFENLSGNTWAIGLKYEEAGKILAATLDSALHYAQGDSGYSFDSDKTEISSYEAVYGGNGKTMLYVAALIVLAIAVILPIILYKGYGVAMAYGTMTYFLIVAFLYAYVTNAAFEISAVSALLFAAGLALIFAVESRVYKKIKAEAALGKTVASAVKNAFKKTLSPSVDVCAVAVLGSAAFLIGGALLNTVAAQAVICFAAAAFVCLLWTRVINYLLFSAAKDKYAFYRLKREDDDDE
;
A
#
# COMPACT_ATOMS: atom_id res chain seq x y z
N MET A 1 -3.40 -27.81 37.02
CA MET A 1 -4.85 -27.57 36.79
C MET A 1 -5.55 -28.93 36.74
N GLY A 2 -6.73 -29.11 37.32
CA GLY A 2 -7.43 -30.41 37.26
C GLY A 2 -7.96 -30.70 35.86
N LYS A 3 -8.05 -32.00 35.50
CA LYS A 3 -8.46 -32.47 34.14
C LYS A 3 -9.77 -31.83 33.66
N LYS A 4 -10.81 -31.75 34.52
CA LYS A 4 -12.09 -31.13 34.15
C LYS A 4 -11.96 -29.66 33.77
N LYS A 5 -11.17 -28.87 34.52
CA LYS A 5 -10.95 -27.46 34.23
C LYS A 5 -10.17 -27.26 32.92
N SER A 6 -9.18 -28.12 32.61
CA SER A 6 -8.44 -28.07 31.37
C SER A 6 -9.32 -28.36 30.15
N VAL A 7 -10.21 -29.37 30.25
CA VAL A 7 -11.16 -29.69 29.17
C VAL A 7 -12.11 -28.53 28.91
N VAL A 8 -12.71 -27.96 29.96
CA VAL A 8 -13.63 -26.82 29.81
C VAL A 8 -12.93 -25.63 29.14
N LEU A 9 -11.71 -25.30 29.58
CA LEU A 9 -10.96 -24.18 29.00
C LEU A 9 -10.59 -24.44 27.52
N LEU A 10 -10.16 -25.67 27.18
CA LEU A 10 -9.89 -26.05 25.79
C LEU A 10 -11.14 -25.95 24.93
N THR A 11 -12.29 -26.41 25.39
CA THR A 11 -13.56 -26.29 24.66
C THR A 11 -13.90 -24.83 24.40
N LEU A 12 -13.73 -23.97 25.41
CA LEU A 12 -13.99 -22.55 25.27
C LEU A 12 -13.03 -21.90 24.26
N ILE A 13 -11.74 -22.20 24.34
CA ILE A 13 -10.72 -21.72 23.36
C ILE A 13 -11.08 -22.18 21.94
N THR A 14 -11.48 -23.45 21.79
CA THR A 14 -11.89 -24.01 20.48
C THR A 14 -13.08 -23.24 19.91
N ILE A 15 -14.11 -23.02 20.73
CA ILE A 15 -15.30 -22.26 20.29
C ILE A 15 -14.89 -20.85 19.85
N VAL A 16 -14.05 -20.15 20.62
CA VAL A 16 -13.59 -18.80 20.29
C VAL A 16 -12.81 -18.81 18.97
N ILE A 17 -11.87 -19.76 18.79
CA ILE A 17 -11.10 -19.85 17.53
C ILE A 17 -12.03 -20.13 16.34
N VAL A 18 -12.96 -21.06 16.47
CA VAL A 18 -13.91 -21.39 15.39
C VAL A 18 -14.78 -20.19 15.03
N VAL A 19 -15.31 -19.48 16.02
CA VAL A 19 -16.11 -18.26 15.79
C VAL A 19 -15.28 -17.19 15.12
N LEU A 20 -14.06 -16.92 15.58
CA LEU A 20 -13.17 -15.93 14.96
C LEU A 20 -12.76 -16.33 13.54
N CYS A 21 -12.51 -17.60 13.26
CA CYS A 21 -12.25 -18.09 11.93
C CYS A 21 -13.46 -17.90 11.01
N ALA A 22 -14.66 -18.18 11.51
CA ALA A 22 -15.89 -17.92 10.76
C ALA A 22 -16.05 -16.42 10.45
N VAL A 23 -15.80 -15.53 11.43
CA VAL A 23 -15.82 -14.08 11.24
C VAL A 23 -14.77 -13.63 10.22
N ALA A 24 -13.59 -14.27 10.20
CA ALA A 24 -12.52 -13.91 9.29
C ALA A 24 -12.81 -14.29 7.83
N VAL A 25 -13.39 -15.47 7.56
CA VAL A 25 -13.42 -16.09 6.22
C VAL A 25 -14.82 -16.39 5.72
N PHE A 26 -15.86 -16.40 6.57
CA PHE A 26 -17.20 -16.79 6.15
C PHE A 26 -17.74 -15.87 5.04
N PRO A 27 -18.34 -16.40 3.97
CA PRO A 27 -18.82 -15.60 2.84
C PRO A 27 -19.76 -14.47 3.27
N SER A 28 -19.76 -13.38 2.48
CA SER A 28 -20.69 -12.27 2.68
C SER A 28 -22.14 -12.72 2.57
N PHE A 29 -22.97 -12.29 3.50
CA PHE A 29 -24.40 -12.59 3.46
C PHE A 29 -25.22 -11.41 3.97
N HIS A 30 -26.48 -11.35 3.54
CA HIS A 30 -27.42 -10.33 3.95
C HIS A 30 -28.22 -10.79 5.17
N LEU A 31 -28.12 -10.02 6.26
CA LEU A 31 -28.91 -10.24 7.47
C LEU A 31 -30.15 -9.35 7.44
N SER A 32 -31.31 -9.95 7.14
CA SER A 32 -32.62 -9.28 7.21
C SER A 32 -33.39 -9.78 8.46
N VAL A 33 -32.83 -9.57 9.66
CA VAL A 33 -33.35 -10.33 10.81
C VAL A 33 -34.55 -9.71 11.50
N PHE A 34 -34.82 -8.42 11.50
CA PHE A 34 -35.95 -7.86 12.28
C PHE A 34 -36.54 -6.52 11.79
N LYS A 35 -36.11 -5.93 10.68
CA LYS A 35 -36.75 -4.74 10.11
C LYS A 35 -36.73 -4.77 8.59
N LYS A 36 -37.91 -4.58 7.98
CA LYS A 36 -38.11 -4.60 6.52
C LYS A 36 -37.28 -3.58 5.74
N ASP A 37 -36.68 -2.57 6.40
CA ASP A 37 -36.06 -1.40 5.72
C ASP A 37 -34.55 -1.24 5.96
N SER A 38 -33.89 -2.18 6.63
CA SER A 38 -32.44 -2.14 6.80
C SER A 38 -31.77 -3.48 6.56
N VAL A 39 -31.33 -3.72 5.34
CA VAL A 39 -30.49 -4.88 4.99
C VAL A 39 -29.06 -4.59 5.46
N LYS A 40 -28.62 -5.26 6.53
CA LYS A 40 -27.22 -5.24 6.94
C LYS A 40 -26.45 -6.34 6.21
N THR A 41 -25.46 -5.96 5.43
CA THR A 41 -24.55 -6.91 4.78
C THR A 41 -23.42 -7.24 5.74
N TRP A 42 -23.24 -8.52 6.00
CA TRP A 42 -22.05 -9.03 6.66
C TRP A 42 -20.94 -9.22 5.65
N ASN A 43 -19.77 -8.67 5.92
CA ASN A 43 -18.56 -8.88 5.12
C ASN A 43 -17.46 -9.50 5.99
N PRO A 44 -16.77 -10.56 5.54
CA PRO A 44 -15.67 -11.16 6.28
C PRO A 44 -14.49 -10.19 6.41
N VAL A 45 -13.64 -10.42 7.41
CA VAL A 45 -12.46 -9.59 7.64
C VAL A 45 -11.55 -9.56 6.40
N VAL A 46 -11.35 -10.70 5.76
CA VAL A 46 -10.50 -10.82 4.55
C VAL A 46 -11.03 -10.03 3.35
N SER A 47 -12.31 -9.66 3.31
CA SER A 47 -12.85 -8.82 2.21
C SER A 47 -12.43 -7.35 2.31
N ARG A 48 -11.89 -6.95 3.45
CA ARG A 48 -11.42 -5.57 3.70
C ARG A 48 -9.99 -5.33 3.22
N TYR A 49 -9.32 -6.38 2.75
CA TYR A 49 -7.96 -6.24 2.25
C TYR A 49 -7.96 -5.55 0.90
N ASP A 50 -7.15 -4.53 0.79
CA ASP A 50 -6.74 -3.98 -0.48
C ASP A 50 -5.77 -4.95 -1.16
N ILE A 51 -5.81 -5.01 -2.49
CA ILE A 51 -5.06 -5.97 -3.28
C ILE A 51 -4.21 -5.19 -4.24
N ASP A 52 -2.95 -5.58 -4.34
CA ASP A 52 -2.01 -4.93 -5.21
C ASP A 52 -2.35 -5.11 -6.71
N GLU A 53 -1.62 -4.40 -7.56
CA GLU A 53 -1.85 -4.38 -9.00
C GLU A 53 -1.63 -5.73 -9.68
N GLU A 54 -0.71 -6.56 -9.18
CA GLU A 54 -0.42 -7.88 -9.78
C GLU A 54 -1.62 -8.82 -9.68
N LEU A 55 -2.36 -8.73 -8.59
CA LEU A 55 -3.50 -9.59 -8.26
C LEU A 55 -4.85 -8.95 -8.59
N GLY A 56 -4.93 -7.63 -8.61
CA GLY A 56 -6.16 -6.87 -8.79
C GLY A 56 -6.25 -6.11 -10.11
N GLY A 57 -5.14 -5.95 -10.83
CA GLY A 57 -5.03 -5.01 -11.93
C GLY A 57 -5.01 -3.57 -11.44
N GLY A 58 -5.00 -2.62 -12.35
CA GLY A 58 -4.87 -1.23 -11.99
C GLY A 58 -5.24 -0.25 -13.07
N TYR A 59 -4.84 0.98 -12.82
CA TYR A 59 -4.85 2.08 -13.78
C TYR A 59 -3.42 2.54 -14.02
N VAL A 60 -3.12 2.90 -15.25
CA VAL A 60 -1.88 3.56 -15.64
C VAL A 60 -2.23 4.95 -16.18
N ALA A 61 -1.58 5.96 -15.62
CA ALA A 61 -1.60 7.31 -16.17
C ALA A 61 -0.27 7.58 -16.85
N ARG A 62 -0.33 8.03 -18.11
CA ARG A 62 0.81 8.44 -18.92
C ARG A 62 0.78 9.94 -19.09
N TYR A 63 1.85 10.57 -18.67
CA TYR A 63 2.00 12.02 -18.72
C TYR A 63 3.05 12.37 -19.76
N TYR A 64 2.65 13.21 -20.72
CA TYR A 64 3.50 13.68 -21.80
C TYR A 64 3.96 15.11 -21.52
N PRO A 65 5.25 15.43 -21.66
CA PRO A 65 5.72 16.80 -21.50
C PRO A 65 5.05 17.73 -22.51
N ALA A 66 4.60 18.90 -22.06
CA ALA A 66 3.97 19.88 -22.93
C ALA A 66 4.96 20.40 -23.99
N GLY A 67 4.49 20.55 -25.22
CA GLY A 67 5.30 20.99 -26.34
C GLY A 67 6.23 19.94 -26.96
N VAL A 68 6.30 18.73 -26.41
CA VAL A 68 7.05 17.62 -26.99
C VAL A 68 6.15 16.77 -27.86
N ILE A 69 6.59 16.51 -29.09
CA ILE A 69 5.86 15.64 -30.02
C ILE A 69 6.76 14.51 -30.52
N SER A 70 6.15 13.38 -30.87
CA SER A 70 6.86 12.25 -31.47
C SER A 70 7.27 12.54 -32.92
N ALA A 71 8.24 11.80 -33.45
CA ALA A 71 8.60 11.85 -34.85
C ALA A 71 7.40 11.59 -35.78
N THR A 72 6.57 10.61 -35.39
CA THR A 72 5.34 10.29 -36.16
C THR A 72 4.34 11.43 -36.14
N GLU A 73 4.18 12.12 -35.02
CA GLU A 73 3.31 13.30 -34.90
C GLU A 73 3.85 14.45 -35.71
N TYR A 74 5.17 14.71 -35.67
CA TYR A 74 5.83 15.72 -36.49
C TYR A 74 5.58 15.46 -37.98
N ASP A 75 5.80 14.24 -38.48
CA ASP A 75 5.56 13.85 -39.85
C ASP A 75 4.09 13.98 -40.28
N SER A 76 3.17 13.63 -39.34
CA SER A 76 1.74 13.80 -39.57
C SER A 76 1.35 15.26 -39.69
N ASN A 77 1.91 16.12 -38.84
CA ASN A 77 1.69 17.56 -38.89
C ASN A 77 2.25 18.16 -40.21
N CYS A 78 3.46 17.79 -40.61
CA CYS A 78 4.04 18.21 -41.89
C CYS A 78 3.14 17.82 -43.06
N ARG A 79 2.64 16.59 -43.11
CA ARG A 79 1.73 16.14 -44.18
C ARG A 79 0.41 16.91 -44.17
N SER A 80 -0.16 17.13 -42.98
CA SER A 80 -1.41 17.86 -42.84
C SER A 80 -1.28 19.31 -43.28
N ILE A 81 -0.22 19.99 -42.86
CA ILE A 81 0.04 21.37 -43.22
C ILE A 81 0.30 21.49 -44.73
N SER A 82 1.13 20.61 -45.34
CA SER A 82 1.37 20.57 -46.76
C SER A 82 0.09 20.40 -47.58
N GLN A 83 -0.82 19.56 -47.12
CA GLN A 83 -2.08 19.25 -47.81
C GLN A 83 -3.15 20.34 -47.66
N GLN A 84 -3.23 20.97 -46.48
CA GLN A 84 -4.31 21.91 -46.16
C GLN A 84 -3.94 23.37 -46.31
N GLU A 85 -2.68 23.72 -45.99
CA GLU A 85 -2.23 25.10 -45.89
C GLU A 85 -1.15 25.48 -46.93
N GLY A 86 -0.56 24.49 -47.58
CA GLY A 86 0.43 24.66 -48.65
C GLY A 86 1.89 24.72 -48.17
N GLU A 87 2.78 24.76 -49.14
CA GLU A 87 4.24 24.66 -48.98
C GLU A 87 4.85 25.79 -48.14
N GLU A 88 4.30 26.99 -48.23
CA GLU A 88 4.81 28.16 -47.49
C GLU A 88 4.61 27.98 -45.97
N LYS A 89 3.45 27.49 -45.56
CA LYS A 89 3.14 27.20 -44.17
C LYS A 89 3.90 25.99 -43.66
N LEU A 90 4.11 24.99 -44.51
CA LEU A 90 4.97 23.87 -44.17
C LEU A 90 6.40 24.34 -43.90
N GLN A 91 6.97 25.20 -44.76
CA GLN A 91 8.31 25.70 -44.55
C GLN A 91 8.43 26.54 -43.27
N GLU A 92 7.42 27.37 -42.96
CA GLU A 92 7.35 28.13 -41.70
C GLU A 92 7.35 27.19 -40.47
N TYR A 93 6.59 26.10 -40.54
CA TYR A 93 6.55 25.08 -39.48
C TYR A 93 7.90 24.36 -39.31
N VAL A 94 8.50 23.91 -40.43
CA VAL A 94 9.82 23.26 -40.44
C VAL A 94 10.91 24.20 -39.93
N ASP A 95 10.94 25.43 -40.41
CA ASP A 95 11.92 26.45 -39.99
C ASP A 95 11.78 26.76 -38.49
N SER A 96 10.56 26.80 -37.96
CA SER A 96 10.32 26.96 -36.55
C SER A 96 10.93 25.80 -35.74
N TYR A 97 10.80 24.57 -36.21
CA TYR A 97 11.40 23.41 -35.60
C TYR A 97 12.92 23.41 -35.66
N GLU A 98 13.48 23.70 -36.83
CA GLU A 98 14.93 23.75 -37.02
C GLU A 98 15.57 24.89 -36.24
N LYS A 99 14.99 26.10 -36.35
CA LYS A 99 15.48 27.31 -35.67
C LYS A 99 15.54 27.14 -34.15
N HIS A 100 14.52 26.52 -33.56
CA HIS A 100 14.44 26.30 -32.13
C HIS A 100 15.00 24.94 -31.69
N GLY A 101 15.55 24.15 -32.62
CA GLY A 101 16.15 22.86 -32.39
C GLY A 101 15.13 21.78 -31.99
N GLY A 102 13.93 21.84 -32.53
CA GLY A 102 12.86 20.90 -32.30
C GLY A 102 11.80 21.39 -31.33
N VAL A 103 11.42 20.58 -30.43
CA VAL A 103 10.34 20.87 -29.49
C VAL A 103 10.76 21.89 -28.43
N TYR A 104 9.84 22.75 -28.11
CA TYR A 104 10.01 23.91 -27.28
C TYR A 104 9.08 23.80 -26.06
N LEU A 105 9.65 23.64 -24.89
CA LEU A 105 8.86 23.48 -23.65
C LEU A 105 8.87 24.71 -22.76
N SER A 106 9.58 25.77 -23.14
CA SER A 106 9.79 26.85 -22.24
C SER A 106 9.22 28.16 -22.68
N ARG A 107 9.30 29.10 -21.80
CA ARG A 107 8.87 30.48 -21.94
C ARG A 107 9.84 31.32 -22.75
N ASN A 108 11.09 30.90 -22.86
CA ASN A 108 12.17 31.63 -23.49
C ASN A 108 12.65 30.88 -24.71
N GLU A 109 13.02 31.64 -25.77
CA GLU A 109 13.53 31.07 -27.03
C GLU A 109 14.76 30.16 -26.85
N ASP A 110 15.49 30.32 -25.74
CA ASP A 110 16.69 29.55 -25.45
C ASP A 110 16.40 28.21 -24.72
N ASP A 111 15.21 28.05 -24.15
CA ASP A 111 14.83 26.90 -23.34
C ASP A 111 14.26 25.76 -24.21
N LYS A 112 15.03 25.29 -25.15
CA LYS A 112 14.66 24.17 -26.00
C LYS A 112 14.79 22.87 -25.26
N VAL A 113 13.76 22.04 -25.31
CA VAL A 113 13.68 20.82 -24.53
C VAL A 113 14.02 19.59 -25.34
N MET A 114 13.50 19.48 -26.51
CA MET A 114 13.75 18.37 -27.41
C MET A 114 14.08 18.88 -28.82
N ARG A 115 14.95 18.15 -29.44
CA ARG A 115 15.32 18.37 -30.83
C ARG A 115 15.23 17.05 -31.57
N ARG A 116 14.57 17.05 -32.71
CA ARG A 116 14.62 15.94 -33.63
C ARG A 116 16.03 15.82 -34.24
N VAL A 117 16.63 14.65 -34.14
CA VAL A 117 17.91 14.32 -34.72
C VAL A 117 17.71 13.19 -35.72
N THR A 118 18.00 13.44 -36.99
CA THR A 118 18.02 12.41 -38.05
C THR A 118 19.31 11.64 -37.97
N GLY A 119 19.23 10.32 -37.80
CA GLY A 119 20.38 9.40 -37.76
C GLY A 119 20.24 8.24 -38.76
N GLU A 120 21.27 7.43 -38.87
CA GLU A 120 21.29 6.26 -39.75
C GLU A 120 20.23 5.19 -39.40
N SER A 121 19.80 5.16 -38.16
CA SER A 121 18.80 4.21 -37.64
C SER A 121 17.40 4.79 -37.46
N GLY A 122 17.12 5.98 -37.94
CA GLY A 122 15.84 6.67 -37.78
C GLY A 122 15.95 7.98 -37.00
N ASP A 123 14.78 8.56 -36.73
CA ASP A 123 14.70 9.81 -35.99
C ASP A 123 14.86 9.57 -34.50
N SER A 124 15.70 10.34 -33.85
CA SER A 124 15.86 10.36 -32.41
C SER A 124 15.63 11.78 -31.87
N TYR A 125 15.39 11.86 -30.55
CA TYR A 125 15.25 13.15 -29.88
C TYR A 125 16.51 13.49 -29.12
N ALA A 126 17.00 14.72 -29.27
CA ALA A 126 18.01 15.29 -28.40
C ALA A 126 17.32 16.26 -27.43
N VAL A 127 17.56 16.09 -26.16
CA VAL A 127 16.99 16.95 -25.11
C VAL A 127 18.06 17.85 -24.52
N THR A 128 17.67 19.05 -24.09
CA THR A 128 18.56 19.96 -23.38
C THR A 128 18.84 19.46 -21.96
N ASP A 129 19.97 19.88 -21.37
CA ASP A 129 20.31 19.53 -19.99
C ASP A 129 19.30 20.15 -18.99
N ALA A 130 18.75 21.31 -19.29
CA ALA A 130 17.69 21.95 -18.52
C ALA A 130 16.41 21.10 -18.48
N PHE A 131 16.01 20.54 -19.64
CA PHE A 131 14.87 19.64 -19.69
C PHE A 131 15.12 18.35 -18.90
N LYS A 132 16.29 17.73 -19.04
CA LYS A 132 16.64 16.52 -18.30
C LYS A 132 16.55 16.75 -16.80
N ALA A 133 17.16 17.82 -16.32
CA ALA A 133 17.13 18.16 -14.90
C ALA A 133 15.71 18.38 -14.40
N TRP A 134 14.89 19.12 -15.13
CA TRP A 134 13.48 19.31 -14.80
C TRP A 134 12.70 17.99 -14.83
N PHE A 135 12.92 17.17 -15.86
CA PHE A 135 12.16 15.91 -15.99
C PHE A 135 12.50 14.94 -14.85
N ASP A 136 13.78 14.82 -14.52
CA ASP A 136 14.23 13.98 -13.39
C ASP A 136 13.65 14.48 -12.07
N GLU A 137 13.73 15.80 -11.82
CA GLU A 137 13.12 16.40 -10.62
C GLU A 137 11.61 16.20 -10.57
N THR A 138 10.93 16.34 -11.71
CA THR A 138 9.49 16.14 -11.81
C THR A 138 9.11 14.66 -11.62
N ALA A 139 9.89 13.74 -12.17
CA ALA A 139 9.69 12.30 -11.96
C ALA A 139 9.83 11.94 -10.48
N ASP A 140 10.84 12.47 -9.80
CA ASP A 140 11.05 12.30 -8.35
C ASP A 140 9.89 12.91 -7.55
N LEU A 141 9.40 14.07 -7.96
CA LEU A 141 8.26 14.74 -7.33
C LEU A 141 6.99 13.88 -7.46
N VAL A 142 6.69 13.37 -8.66
CA VAL A 142 5.55 12.48 -8.91
C VAL A 142 5.73 11.18 -8.13
N ALA A 143 6.92 10.60 -8.09
CA ALA A 143 7.23 9.44 -7.28
C ALA A 143 6.97 9.71 -5.80
N SER A 144 7.34 10.89 -5.29
CA SER A 144 7.06 11.30 -3.91
C SER A 144 5.55 11.44 -3.63
N ARG A 145 4.76 11.94 -4.59
CA ARG A 145 3.29 12.00 -4.51
C ARG A 145 2.70 10.62 -4.35
N TYR A 146 3.17 9.70 -5.19
CA TYR A 146 2.73 8.31 -5.18
C TYR A 146 3.13 7.59 -3.88
N ALA A 147 4.37 7.78 -3.41
CA ALA A 147 4.84 7.22 -2.14
C ALA A 147 4.01 7.69 -0.94
N ARG A 148 3.48 8.91 -0.96
CA ARG A 148 2.58 9.43 0.06
C ARG A 148 1.20 8.77 0.07
N MET A 149 0.81 8.12 -1.03
CA MET A 149 -0.40 7.31 -1.10
C MET A 149 -0.27 6.01 -0.33
N GLN A 150 0.95 5.61 0.04
CA GLN A 150 1.28 4.42 0.83
C GLN A 150 0.83 3.11 0.18
N TYR A 151 0.79 3.03 -1.14
CA TYR A 151 0.58 1.76 -1.83
C TYR A 151 1.84 0.91 -1.79
N SER A 152 1.69 -0.41 -1.70
CA SER A 152 2.79 -1.37 -1.60
C SER A 152 3.61 -1.48 -2.89
N THR A 153 2.96 -1.30 -4.02
CA THR A 153 3.57 -1.35 -5.35
C THR A 153 3.52 0.02 -6.00
N VAL A 154 4.55 0.80 -5.77
CA VAL A 154 4.74 2.07 -6.46
C VAL A 154 5.55 1.82 -7.72
N CYS A 155 4.96 2.07 -8.87
CA CYS A 155 5.68 2.08 -10.11
C CYS A 155 5.52 3.44 -10.78
N VAL A 156 6.53 4.28 -10.60
CA VAL A 156 6.75 5.45 -11.46
C VAL A 156 7.91 5.08 -12.37
N SER A 157 7.65 4.98 -13.64
CA SER A 157 8.65 4.61 -14.64
C SER A 157 8.71 5.67 -15.75
N VAL A 158 9.89 5.89 -16.27
CA VAL A 158 10.13 6.75 -17.39
C VAL A 158 10.31 5.88 -18.63
N ALA A 159 9.47 6.06 -19.63
CA ALA A 159 9.64 5.43 -20.93
C ALA A 159 10.68 6.18 -21.77
N ASP A 160 11.19 5.53 -22.82
CA ASP A 160 12.28 6.03 -23.65
C ASP A 160 11.98 7.40 -24.30
N ASP A 161 10.70 7.75 -24.47
CA ASP A 161 10.25 9.02 -25.09
C ASP A 161 9.90 10.11 -24.05
N TYR A 162 10.47 10.07 -22.87
CA TYR A 162 10.14 10.99 -21.76
C TYR A 162 8.66 10.98 -21.39
N VAL A 163 8.03 9.82 -21.46
CA VAL A 163 6.68 9.60 -20.94
C VAL A 163 6.78 9.11 -19.50
N LEU A 164 6.15 9.82 -18.60
CA LEU A 164 6.08 9.41 -17.20
C LEU A 164 4.87 8.52 -16.99
N GLU A 165 5.09 7.25 -16.67
CA GLU A 165 4.03 6.31 -16.31
C GLU A 165 3.87 6.20 -14.81
N VAL A 166 2.64 6.40 -14.35
CA VAL A 166 2.25 6.20 -12.94
C VAL A 166 1.19 5.13 -12.86
N LYS A 167 1.43 4.07 -12.10
CA LYS A 167 0.50 2.97 -11.90
C LYS A 167 -0.15 3.01 -10.52
N LEU A 168 -1.46 2.74 -10.48
CA LEU A 168 -2.27 2.64 -9.28
C LEU A 168 -3.08 1.35 -9.24
N PRO A 169 -3.11 0.62 -8.12
CA PRO A 169 -3.92 -0.58 -7.99
C PRO A 169 -5.42 -0.31 -8.12
N LYS A 170 -6.14 -1.22 -8.75
CA LYS A 170 -7.59 -1.11 -8.97
C LYS A 170 -8.40 -1.22 -7.68
N SER A 171 -7.90 -1.92 -6.68
CA SER A 171 -8.56 -2.11 -5.40
C SER A 171 -8.77 -0.79 -4.65
N SER A 172 -7.87 0.15 -4.85
CA SER A 172 -7.87 1.46 -4.19
C SER A 172 -8.55 2.55 -5.01
N VAL A 173 -8.93 2.24 -6.25
CA VAL A 173 -9.38 3.23 -7.23
C VAL A 173 -10.83 2.97 -7.63
N ASN A 174 -11.69 3.95 -7.39
CA ASN A 174 -13.02 4.02 -8.01
C ASN A 174 -12.97 4.91 -9.26
N SER A 175 -14.06 4.94 -10.04
CA SER A 175 -14.15 5.74 -11.27
C SER A 175 -13.84 7.24 -11.09
N THR A 176 -13.96 7.76 -9.88
CA THR A 176 -13.67 9.16 -9.56
C THR A 176 -12.16 9.39 -9.41
N VAL A 177 -11.42 8.39 -8.95
CA VAL A 177 -9.96 8.48 -8.77
C VAL A 177 -9.25 8.47 -10.11
N SER A 178 -9.74 7.74 -11.11
CA SER A 178 -9.14 7.75 -12.44
C SER A 178 -9.06 9.17 -13.01
N SER A 179 -10.08 9.99 -12.79
CA SER A 179 -10.04 11.41 -13.19
C SER A 179 -9.12 12.27 -12.31
N ALA A 180 -8.91 11.88 -11.05
CA ALA A 180 -8.00 12.58 -10.14
C ALA A 180 -6.51 12.28 -10.44
N LEU A 181 -6.20 11.20 -11.16
CA LEU A 181 -4.83 10.90 -11.60
C LEU A 181 -4.24 12.00 -12.48
N THR A 182 -5.06 12.74 -13.21
CA THR A 182 -4.58 13.90 -13.97
C THR A 182 -3.86 14.92 -13.10
N THR A 183 -4.21 15.01 -11.82
CA THR A 183 -3.56 15.94 -10.88
C THR A 183 -2.10 15.61 -10.61
N PHE A 184 -1.64 14.39 -10.88
CA PHE A 184 -0.23 14.01 -10.76
C PHE A 184 0.66 14.73 -11.80
N ALA A 185 0.09 15.12 -12.95
CA ALA A 185 0.78 15.86 -13.98
C ALA A 185 0.98 17.35 -13.64
N TYR A 186 0.30 17.87 -12.63
CA TYR A 186 0.35 19.31 -12.32
C TYR A 186 1.66 19.67 -11.66
N THR A 187 2.38 20.60 -12.27
CA THR A 187 3.68 21.13 -11.82
C THR A 187 3.63 22.64 -11.72
N GLY A 188 4.53 23.21 -10.94
CA GLY A 188 4.66 24.64 -10.76
C GLY A 188 4.06 25.16 -9.46
N GLU A 189 4.00 26.47 -9.34
CA GLU A 189 3.58 27.20 -8.17
C GLU A 189 2.13 26.89 -7.74
N LEU A 190 1.92 26.65 -6.44
CA LEU A 190 0.59 26.61 -5.86
C LEU A 190 0.05 28.02 -5.69
N THR A 191 -1.12 28.29 -6.26
CA THR A 191 -1.82 29.56 -6.09
C THR A 191 -3.26 29.36 -5.65
N ILE A 192 -3.77 30.28 -4.81
CA ILE A 192 -5.17 30.31 -4.39
C ILE A 192 -5.75 31.68 -4.68
N THR A 193 -6.85 31.72 -5.41
CA THR A 193 -7.49 33.00 -5.83
C THR A 193 -8.98 33.01 -5.55
N ASP A 194 -9.48 34.17 -5.17
CA ASP A 194 -10.91 34.45 -5.05
C ASP A 194 -11.49 35.11 -6.33
N GLY A 195 -10.68 35.20 -7.38
CA GLY A 195 -11.01 35.89 -8.62
C GLY A 195 -10.56 37.36 -8.67
N THR A 196 -10.28 37.98 -7.50
CA THR A 196 -9.77 39.35 -7.38
C THR A 196 -8.32 39.36 -6.93
N ASN A 197 -8.02 38.58 -5.90
CA ASN A 197 -6.69 38.46 -5.31
C ASN A 197 -6.15 37.06 -5.51
N THR A 198 -4.84 36.96 -5.81
CA THR A 198 -4.13 35.69 -5.95
C THR A 198 -3.03 35.63 -4.89
N TYR A 199 -3.00 34.53 -4.17
CA TYR A 199 -2.04 34.26 -3.11
C TYR A 199 -1.21 33.03 -3.47
N PRO A 200 0.13 33.13 -3.47
CA PRO A 200 1.01 31.98 -3.71
C PRO A 200 1.00 31.04 -2.48
N GLY A 201 1.32 29.77 -2.72
CA GLY A 201 1.54 28.82 -1.64
C GLY A 201 2.78 29.15 -0.82
N LYS A 202 3.82 29.63 -1.50
CA LYS A 202 5.12 30.00 -0.95
C LYS A 202 5.65 31.25 -1.65
N LEU A 203 6.22 32.18 -0.91
CA LEU A 203 6.84 33.38 -1.48
C LEU A 203 8.25 33.08 -2.00
N GLU A 204 8.76 33.91 -2.91
CA GLU A 204 10.17 33.89 -3.36
C GLU A 204 11.17 33.93 -2.19
N THR A 205 10.82 34.66 -1.11
CA THR A 205 11.64 34.76 0.11
C THR A 205 11.66 33.48 0.93
N GLY A 206 10.99 32.41 0.48
CA GLY A 206 10.90 31.15 1.22
C GLY A 206 9.91 31.14 2.38
N THR A 207 9.08 32.19 2.53
CA THR A 207 8.03 32.24 3.55
C THR A 207 6.80 31.50 3.07
N ASP A 208 6.43 30.44 3.74
CA ASP A 208 5.25 29.65 3.41
C ASP A 208 3.97 30.30 3.92
N TYR A 209 2.92 30.32 3.11
CA TYR A 209 1.55 30.58 3.58
C TYR A 209 0.90 29.29 4.06
N PHE A 210 1.20 28.19 3.39
CA PHE A 210 0.70 26.86 3.69
C PHE A 210 1.84 25.96 4.13
N LYS A 211 1.62 25.16 5.17
CA LYS A 211 2.63 24.26 5.74
C LYS A 211 2.45 22.80 5.31
N SER A 212 1.20 22.34 5.17
CA SER A 212 0.93 20.97 4.72
C SER A 212 -0.54 20.77 4.37
N PHE A 213 -0.75 19.81 3.48
CA PHE A 213 -2.06 19.29 3.10
C PHE A 213 -2.13 17.80 3.43
N LYS A 214 -3.17 17.37 4.16
CA LYS A 214 -3.35 15.95 4.55
C LYS A 214 -4.82 15.58 4.52
N VAL A 215 -5.14 14.35 4.13
CA VAL A 215 -6.49 13.82 4.31
C VAL A 215 -6.66 13.30 5.72
N LYS A 216 -7.81 13.59 6.30
CA LYS A 216 -8.26 13.04 7.57
C LYS A 216 -9.67 12.50 7.42
N THR A 217 -9.98 11.47 8.19
CA THR A 217 -11.31 10.87 8.26
C THR A 217 -11.93 11.13 9.63
N SER A 218 -13.24 11.38 9.64
CA SER A 218 -14.03 11.48 10.85
C SER A 218 -15.32 10.68 10.62
N GLY A 219 -15.39 9.50 11.23
CA GLY A 219 -16.46 8.53 10.96
C GLY A 219 -16.43 8.06 9.49
N SER A 220 -17.51 8.34 8.74
CA SER A 220 -17.63 8.02 7.30
C SER A 220 -17.26 9.17 6.37
N SER A 221 -16.87 10.32 6.90
CA SER A 221 -16.59 11.53 6.11
C SER A 221 -15.08 11.76 6.03
N ALA A 222 -14.60 12.14 4.86
CA ALA A 222 -13.22 12.55 4.63
C ALA A 222 -13.15 14.07 4.46
N TYR A 223 -12.04 14.66 4.88
CA TYR A 223 -11.77 16.09 4.66
C TYR A 223 -10.29 16.34 4.41
N LEU A 224 -10.02 17.36 3.60
CA LEU A 224 -8.68 17.89 3.38
C LEU A 224 -8.32 18.83 4.53
N GLN A 225 -7.39 18.41 5.37
CA GLN A 225 -6.82 19.25 6.42
C GLN A 225 -5.72 20.12 5.84
N ILE A 226 -5.82 21.42 6.05
CA ILE A 226 -4.88 22.43 5.58
C ILE A 226 -4.22 23.05 6.81
N LYS A 227 -2.92 22.92 6.95
CA LYS A 227 -2.14 23.63 7.96
C LYS A 227 -1.49 24.85 7.33
N THR A 228 -1.65 25.99 7.98
CA THR A 228 -1.18 27.29 7.48
C THR A 228 -0.21 27.94 8.45
N THR A 229 0.41 29.04 8.01
CA THR A 229 0.98 30.08 8.86
C THR A 229 -0.13 31.01 9.35
N ASP A 230 0.18 31.97 10.23
CA ASP A 230 -0.79 32.97 10.67
C ASP A 230 -1.32 33.79 9.49
N LYS A 231 -0.43 34.23 8.57
CA LYS A 231 -0.80 34.92 7.34
C LYS A 231 -1.71 34.06 6.43
N GLY A 232 -1.40 32.79 6.25
CA GLY A 232 -2.22 31.88 5.49
C GLY A 232 -3.59 31.63 6.14
N SER A 233 -3.65 31.60 7.48
CA SER A 233 -4.91 31.50 8.21
C SER A 233 -5.80 32.72 8.02
N ASP A 234 -5.22 33.92 7.98
CA ASP A 234 -5.99 35.17 7.76
C ASP A 234 -6.57 35.23 6.35
N ILE A 235 -5.83 34.72 5.35
CA ILE A 235 -6.36 34.55 3.98
C ILE A 235 -7.57 33.60 3.97
N LEU A 236 -7.44 32.43 4.60
CA LEU A 236 -8.55 31.45 4.65
C LEU A 236 -9.73 31.97 5.46
N LYS A 237 -9.55 32.78 6.50
CA LYS A 237 -10.65 33.47 7.22
C LYS A 237 -11.41 34.41 6.28
N THR A 238 -10.67 35.17 5.47
CA THR A 238 -11.28 36.08 4.48
C THR A 238 -12.13 35.28 3.47
N PHE A 239 -11.63 34.17 2.98
CA PHE A 239 -12.36 33.28 2.08
C PHE A 239 -13.61 32.67 2.74
N ALA A 240 -13.46 32.15 3.96
CA ALA A 240 -14.54 31.52 4.71
C ALA A 240 -15.70 32.48 5.05
N SER A 241 -15.43 33.78 5.14
CA SER A 241 -16.45 34.80 5.36
C SER A 241 -17.28 35.14 4.12
N GLY A 242 -16.83 34.67 2.95
CA GLY A 242 -17.46 34.92 1.65
C GLY A 242 -18.14 33.69 1.05
N THR A 243 -18.99 33.91 0.05
CA THR A 243 -19.61 32.87 -0.76
C THR A 243 -18.95 32.72 -2.12
N SER A 244 -17.91 33.49 -2.40
CA SER A 244 -17.17 33.49 -3.65
C SER A 244 -16.54 32.13 -3.93
N LYS A 245 -16.42 31.78 -5.19
CA LYS A 245 -15.73 30.58 -5.63
C LYS A 245 -14.24 30.79 -5.49
N ILE A 246 -13.60 29.93 -4.71
CA ILE A 246 -12.15 29.94 -4.51
C ILE A 246 -11.54 28.95 -5.49
N THR A 247 -10.54 29.38 -6.24
CA THR A 247 -9.84 28.52 -7.19
C THR A 247 -8.43 28.24 -6.69
N VAL A 248 -8.12 26.96 -6.53
CA VAL A 248 -6.78 26.46 -6.17
C VAL A 248 -6.14 25.94 -7.45
N LYS A 249 -4.98 26.48 -7.80
CA LYS A 249 -4.23 26.10 -9.01
C LYS A 249 -2.83 25.64 -8.66
N ILE A 250 -2.29 24.78 -9.51
CA ILE A 250 -0.87 24.44 -9.57
C ILE A 250 -0.41 24.81 -10.99
N GLY A 251 0.50 25.76 -11.09
CA GLY A 251 0.83 26.36 -12.38
C GLY A 251 -0.43 26.94 -13.03
N ASN A 252 -0.75 26.47 -14.23
CA ASN A 252 -1.95 26.89 -14.97
C ASN A 252 -3.19 26.03 -14.67
N ASP A 253 -3.02 24.87 -14.03
CA ASP A 253 -4.07 23.88 -13.87
C ASP A 253 -4.91 24.10 -12.63
N THR A 254 -6.23 24.05 -12.78
CA THR A 254 -7.16 24.17 -11.66
C THR A 254 -7.33 22.79 -10.98
N VAL A 255 -6.90 22.70 -9.75
CA VAL A 255 -6.93 21.47 -8.95
C VAL A 255 -8.22 21.34 -8.15
N LEU A 256 -8.70 22.45 -7.60
CA LEU A 256 -9.88 22.47 -6.72
C LEU A 256 -10.58 23.82 -6.84
N SER A 257 -11.92 23.81 -6.79
CA SER A 257 -12.71 25.03 -6.88
C SER A 257 -13.86 25.02 -5.86
N PRO A 258 -13.59 25.06 -4.55
CA PRO A 258 -14.62 25.11 -3.52
C PRO A 258 -15.24 26.50 -3.41
N SER A 259 -16.44 26.57 -2.81
CA SER A 259 -16.97 27.83 -2.30
C SER A 259 -16.18 28.27 -1.07
N GLY A 260 -16.03 29.55 -0.82
CA GLY A 260 -15.39 30.08 0.39
C GLY A 260 -16.00 29.51 1.68
N SER A 261 -17.33 29.36 1.71
CA SER A 261 -18.05 28.75 2.83
C SER A 261 -17.73 27.27 3.11
N ASN A 262 -17.02 26.59 2.22
CA ASN A 262 -16.56 25.21 2.45
C ASN A 262 -15.30 25.12 3.29
N PHE A 263 -14.63 26.25 3.56
CA PHE A 263 -13.46 26.29 4.43
C PHE A 263 -13.91 26.39 5.88
N GLU A 264 -13.64 25.38 6.66
CA GLU A 264 -13.96 25.30 8.08
C GLU A 264 -12.70 25.42 8.92
N ASN A 265 -12.67 26.34 9.90
CA ASN A 265 -11.59 26.43 10.86
C ASN A 265 -11.78 25.38 11.96
N LEU A 266 -10.88 24.40 12.02
CA LEU A 266 -10.91 23.36 13.05
C LEU A 266 -10.30 23.85 14.37
N SER A 267 -9.12 24.48 14.30
CA SER A 267 -8.48 25.12 15.44
C SER A 267 -7.26 25.95 14.99
N GLY A 268 -7.16 27.20 15.42
CA GLY A 268 -6.03 28.08 15.13
C GLY A 268 -5.68 28.13 13.63
N ASN A 269 -4.51 27.65 13.26
CA ASN A 269 -4.00 27.62 11.88
C ASN A 269 -4.32 26.31 11.14
N THR A 270 -5.34 25.58 11.57
CA THR A 270 -5.76 24.33 10.96
C THR A 270 -7.16 24.47 10.38
N TRP A 271 -7.28 24.25 9.09
CA TRP A 271 -8.49 24.38 8.30
C TRP A 271 -8.89 23.07 7.66
N ALA A 272 -10.14 22.95 7.24
CA ALA A 272 -10.67 21.77 6.57
C ALA A 272 -11.53 22.15 5.36
N ILE A 273 -11.52 21.26 4.37
CA ILE A 273 -12.49 21.24 3.25
C ILE A 273 -13.05 19.83 3.18
N GLY A 274 -14.39 19.70 3.19
CA GLY A 274 -15.03 18.40 3.04
C GLY A 274 -14.70 17.75 1.69
N LEU A 275 -14.45 16.44 1.70
CA LEU A 275 -14.14 15.64 0.52
C LEU A 275 -15.24 14.61 0.28
N LYS A 276 -15.56 14.38 -0.98
CA LYS A 276 -16.56 13.37 -1.36
C LYS A 276 -15.99 11.94 -1.26
N TYR A 277 -14.70 11.77 -1.60
CA TYR A 277 -14.03 10.49 -1.63
C TYR A 277 -12.64 10.62 -0.98
N GLU A 278 -12.30 9.68 -0.09
CA GLU A 278 -11.03 9.67 0.64
C GLU A 278 -9.83 9.49 -0.30
N GLU A 279 -9.89 8.53 -1.23
CA GLU A 279 -8.78 8.21 -2.13
C GLU A 279 -8.45 9.36 -3.10
N ALA A 280 -9.47 9.95 -3.72
CA ALA A 280 -9.26 11.14 -4.54
C ALA A 280 -8.67 12.30 -3.71
N GLY A 281 -9.08 12.40 -2.45
CA GLY A 281 -8.52 13.35 -1.51
C GLY A 281 -7.04 13.11 -1.20
N LYS A 282 -6.61 11.86 -1.09
CA LYS A 282 -5.20 11.52 -0.86
C LYS A 282 -4.34 11.95 -2.04
N ILE A 283 -4.76 11.67 -3.28
CA ILE A 283 -4.08 12.16 -4.50
C ILE A 283 -3.97 13.68 -4.48
N LEU A 284 -5.10 14.35 -4.25
CA LEU A 284 -5.17 15.80 -4.16
C LEU A 284 -4.21 16.36 -3.09
N ALA A 285 -4.25 15.80 -1.88
CA ALA A 285 -3.39 16.24 -0.78
C ALA A 285 -1.90 16.02 -1.09
N ALA A 286 -1.53 14.88 -1.68
CA ALA A 286 -0.16 14.60 -2.09
C ALA A 286 0.33 15.60 -3.14
N THR A 287 -0.52 15.93 -4.12
CA THR A 287 -0.20 16.89 -5.18
C THR A 287 -0.07 18.31 -4.63
N LEU A 288 -1.00 18.79 -3.81
CA LEU A 288 -0.94 20.12 -3.20
C LEU A 288 0.26 20.27 -2.24
N ASP A 289 0.54 19.26 -1.44
CA ASP A 289 1.66 19.29 -0.49
C ASP A 289 3.02 19.30 -1.22
N SER A 290 3.13 18.59 -2.33
CA SER A 290 4.33 18.60 -3.17
C SER A 290 4.52 19.91 -3.91
N ALA A 291 3.43 20.58 -4.29
CA ALA A 291 3.49 21.89 -4.96
C ALA A 291 4.04 23.00 -4.07
N LEU A 292 4.09 22.80 -2.75
CA LEU A 292 4.79 23.69 -1.81
C LEU A 292 6.32 23.70 -2.01
N HIS A 293 6.85 22.80 -2.83
CA HIS A 293 8.25 22.82 -3.26
C HIS A 293 8.55 24.08 -4.11
N TYR A 294 7.61 24.48 -4.96
CA TYR A 294 7.77 25.60 -5.87
C TYR A 294 7.49 26.95 -5.17
N ALA A 295 8.40 27.90 -5.35
CA ALA A 295 8.22 29.27 -4.89
C ALA A 295 7.40 30.10 -5.90
N GLN A 296 6.99 31.29 -5.49
CA GLN A 296 6.31 32.24 -6.36
C GLN A 296 7.16 32.56 -7.60
N GLY A 297 6.54 32.46 -8.76
CA GLY A 297 7.19 32.69 -10.05
C GLY A 297 7.94 31.48 -10.60
N ASP A 298 8.11 30.41 -9.82
CA ASP A 298 8.73 29.18 -10.26
C ASP A 298 7.67 28.28 -10.92
N SER A 299 7.64 28.28 -12.25
CA SER A 299 6.61 27.57 -12.99
C SER A 299 7.10 26.27 -13.61
N GLY A 300 8.42 26.03 -13.67
CA GLY A 300 8.97 24.83 -14.29
C GLY A 300 8.44 24.55 -15.70
N TYR A 301 8.80 23.43 -16.27
CA TYR A 301 8.11 22.86 -17.42
C TYR A 301 6.80 22.20 -16.98
N SER A 302 5.87 21.97 -17.91
CA SER A 302 4.58 21.36 -17.59
C SER A 302 4.34 20.09 -18.39
N PHE A 303 3.47 19.22 -17.88
CA PHE A 303 2.90 18.15 -18.68
C PHE A 303 1.67 18.66 -19.44
N ASP A 304 1.41 18.03 -20.58
CA ASP A 304 0.23 18.29 -21.38
C ASP A 304 -0.98 17.57 -20.77
N SER A 305 -1.87 18.32 -20.13
CA SER A 305 -3.06 17.77 -19.51
C SER A 305 -4.03 17.16 -20.52
N ASP A 306 -4.07 17.69 -21.75
CA ASP A 306 -4.96 17.23 -22.82
C ASP A 306 -4.46 15.90 -23.43
N LYS A 307 -3.15 15.66 -23.37
CA LYS A 307 -2.53 14.39 -23.82
C LYS A 307 -2.41 13.34 -22.72
N THR A 308 -2.77 13.66 -21.48
CA THR A 308 -2.70 12.69 -20.39
C THR A 308 -3.63 11.50 -20.65
N GLU A 309 -3.05 10.33 -20.81
CA GLU A 309 -3.78 9.09 -21.04
C GLU A 309 -3.97 8.33 -19.73
N ILE A 310 -5.21 7.97 -19.41
CA ILE A 310 -5.53 7.10 -18.28
C ILE A 310 -6.21 5.86 -18.81
N SER A 311 -5.57 4.73 -18.66
CA SER A 311 -6.10 3.43 -19.06
C SER A 311 -6.11 2.44 -17.89
N SER A 312 -6.98 1.44 -17.96
CA SER A 312 -6.98 0.33 -17.00
C SER A 312 -6.23 -0.85 -17.60
N TYR A 313 -5.49 -1.55 -16.76
CA TYR A 313 -4.88 -2.84 -17.12
C TYR A 313 -5.39 -3.96 -16.22
N GLU A 314 -5.41 -5.16 -16.76
CA GLU A 314 -5.85 -6.33 -16.00
C GLU A 314 -4.73 -6.85 -15.09
N ALA A 315 -5.12 -7.61 -14.06
CA ALA A 315 -4.20 -8.29 -13.18
C ALA A 315 -3.26 -9.23 -13.95
N VAL A 316 -1.98 -9.27 -13.56
CA VAL A 316 -0.97 -10.15 -14.17
C VAL A 316 -1.42 -11.62 -14.16
N TYR A 317 -2.08 -12.02 -13.08
CA TYR A 317 -2.63 -13.38 -12.92
C TYR A 317 -4.08 -13.52 -13.43
N GLY A 318 -4.57 -12.56 -14.21
CA GLY A 318 -5.94 -12.52 -14.73
C GLY A 318 -7.00 -12.22 -13.66
N GLY A 319 -8.27 -12.10 -14.09
CA GLY A 319 -9.39 -11.73 -13.22
C GLY A 319 -9.65 -12.64 -12.01
N ASN A 320 -9.04 -13.83 -11.98
CA ASN A 320 -9.13 -14.80 -10.88
C ASN A 320 -7.95 -14.77 -9.89
N GLY A 321 -6.94 -13.90 -10.07
CA GLY A 321 -5.73 -13.87 -9.27
C GLY A 321 -6.01 -13.79 -7.77
N LYS A 322 -6.94 -12.94 -7.35
CA LYS A 322 -7.43 -12.86 -5.97
C LYS A 322 -7.96 -14.18 -5.42
N THR A 323 -8.82 -14.83 -6.18
CA THR A 323 -9.42 -16.12 -5.78
C THR A 323 -8.34 -17.21 -5.70
N MET A 324 -7.41 -17.25 -6.64
CA MET A 324 -6.28 -18.17 -6.62
C MET A 324 -5.41 -17.99 -5.38
N LEU A 325 -5.10 -16.74 -5.00
CA LEU A 325 -4.33 -16.45 -3.80
C LEU A 325 -5.03 -16.96 -2.53
N TYR A 326 -6.32 -16.69 -2.38
CA TYR A 326 -7.07 -17.18 -1.22
C TYR A 326 -7.16 -18.71 -1.17
N VAL A 327 -7.37 -19.37 -2.30
CA VAL A 327 -7.38 -20.83 -2.37
C VAL A 327 -6.00 -21.40 -2.01
N ALA A 328 -4.92 -20.83 -2.54
CA ALA A 328 -3.56 -21.23 -2.20
C ALA A 328 -3.27 -21.03 -0.70
N ALA A 329 -3.64 -19.89 -0.12
CA ALA A 329 -3.48 -19.63 1.30
C ALA A 329 -4.26 -20.62 2.17
N LEU A 330 -5.49 -20.99 1.79
CA LEU A 330 -6.29 -21.99 2.49
C LEU A 330 -5.67 -23.40 2.40
N ILE A 331 -5.12 -23.77 1.25
CA ILE A 331 -4.42 -25.05 1.08
C ILE A 331 -3.17 -25.09 1.98
N VAL A 332 -2.35 -24.03 1.97
CA VAL A 332 -1.15 -23.93 2.82
C VAL A 332 -1.54 -24.01 4.30
N LEU A 333 -2.59 -23.30 4.71
CA LEU A 333 -3.11 -23.32 6.07
C LEU A 333 -3.60 -24.72 6.46
N ALA A 334 -4.35 -25.39 5.59
CA ALA A 334 -4.83 -26.76 5.81
C ALA A 334 -3.65 -27.74 5.99
N ILE A 335 -2.63 -27.66 5.14
CA ILE A 335 -1.41 -28.45 5.28
C ILE A 335 -0.72 -28.15 6.62
N ALA A 336 -0.57 -26.87 6.98
CA ALA A 336 0.08 -26.44 8.21
C ALA A 336 -0.68 -26.86 9.48
N VAL A 337 -1.98 -27.13 9.40
CA VAL A 337 -2.81 -27.67 10.47
C VAL A 337 -2.75 -29.20 10.52
N ILE A 338 -2.92 -29.87 9.38
CA ILE A 338 -3.08 -31.33 9.31
C ILE A 338 -1.73 -32.04 9.47
N LEU A 339 -0.69 -31.57 8.80
CA LEU A 339 0.63 -32.22 8.82
C LEU A 339 1.22 -32.40 10.22
N PRO A 340 1.22 -31.38 11.13
CA PRO A 340 1.68 -31.56 12.50
C PRO A 340 0.89 -32.62 13.26
N ILE A 341 -0.43 -32.70 13.06
CA ILE A 341 -1.28 -33.70 13.74
C ILE A 341 -0.86 -35.09 13.35
N ILE A 342 -0.61 -35.32 12.04
CA ILE A 342 -0.16 -36.63 11.53
C ILE A 342 1.23 -36.98 12.08
N LEU A 343 2.18 -36.04 12.07
CA LEU A 343 3.56 -36.27 12.46
C LEU A 343 3.77 -36.39 13.97
N TYR A 344 3.07 -35.54 14.76
CA TYR A 344 3.36 -35.35 16.18
C TYR A 344 2.19 -35.68 17.10
N LYS A 345 1.07 -36.25 16.57
CA LYS A 345 -0.14 -36.64 17.30
C LYS A 345 -0.65 -35.51 18.22
N GLY A 346 -0.75 -35.77 19.53
CA GLY A 346 -1.29 -34.83 20.49
C GLY A 346 -0.50 -33.52 20.58
N TYR A 347 0.84 -33.56 20.46
CA TYR A 347 1.64 -32.32 20.32
C TYR A 347 1.33 -31.57 19.03
N GLY A 348 1.09 -32.31 17.95
CA GLY A 348 0.66 -31.73 16.67
C GLY A 348 -0.69 -31.03 16.76
N VAL A 349 -1.60 -31.49 17.65
CA VAL A 349 -2.84 -30.76 17.93
C VAL A 349 -2.53 -29.42 18.59
N ALA A 350 -1.58 -29.34 19.52
CA ALA A 350 -1.16 -28.05 20.10
C ALA A 350 -0.59 -27.10 19.03
N MET A 351 0.21 -27.65 18.10
CA MET A 351 0.73 -26.88 16.96
C MET A 351 -0.40 -26.40 16.04
N ALA A 352 -1.40 -27.22 15.77
CA ALA A 352 -2.58 -26.84 14.97
C ALA A 352 -3.35 -25.65 15.57
N TYR A 353 -3.57 -25.66 16.90
CA TYR A 353 -4.12 -24.51 17.60
C TYR A 353 -3.24 -23.26 17.44
N GLY A 354 -1.92 -23.43 17.55
CA GLY A 354 -0.95 -22.36 17.30
C GLY A 354 -1.08 -21.77 15.91
N THR A 355 -1.12 -22.63 14.90
CA THR A 355 -1.26 -22.25 13.48
C THR A 355 -2.57 -21.49 13.22
N MET A 356 -3.69 -21.96 13.77
CA MET A 356 -4.98 -21.27 13.64
C MET A 356 -4.98 -19.91 14.34
N THR A 357 -4.34 -19.83 15.50
CA THR A 357 -4.19 -18.54 16.22
C THR A 357 -3.28 -17.59 15.46
N TYR A 358 -2.19 -18.07 14.86
CA TYR A 358 -1.33 -17.29 13.99
C TYR A 358 -2.12 -16.69 12.81
N PHE A 359 -2.88 -17.52 12.09
CA PHE A 359 -3.75 -17.06 11.01
C PHE A 359 -4.69 -15.96 11.49
N LEU A 360 -5.37 -16.12 12.61
CA LEU A 360 -6.28 -15.12 13.15
C LEU A 360 -5.56 -13.81 13.49
N ILE A 361 -4.42 -13.87 14.18
CA ILE A 361 -3.65 -12.67 14.52
C ILE A 361 -3.25 -11.91 13.25
N VAL A 362 -2.68 -12.61 12.27
CA VAL A 362 -2.25 -11.97 11.01
C VAL A 362 -3.46 -11.41 10.24
N ALA A 363 -4.55 -12.20 10.11
CA ALA A 363 -5.75 -11.77 9.40
C ALA A 363 -6.37 -10.52 10.03
N PHE A 364 -6.54 -10.50 11.35
CA PHE A 364 -7.11 -9.33 12.01
C PHE A 364 -6.17 -8.13 12.00
N LEU A 365 -4.87 -8.32 12.23
CA LEU A 365 -3.92 -7.21 12.19
C LEU A 365 -3.81 -6.61 10.79
N TYR A 366 -3.77 -7.43 9.74
CA TYR A 366 -3.76 -6.93 8.37
C TYR A 366 -5.02 -6.11 8.05
N ALA A 367 -6.19 -6.51 8.54
CA ALA A 367 -7.43 -5.78 8.30
C ALA A 367 -7.54 -4.46 9.10
N TYR A 368 -6.92 -4.37 10.28
CA TYR A 368 -7.07 -3.22 11.18
C TYR A 368 -5.90 -2.23 11.13
N VAL A 369 -4.67 -2.71 10.88
CA VAL A 369 -3.49 -1.83 10.75
C VAL A 369 -3.48 -1.15 9.38
N THR A 370 -4.20 -1.71 8.43
CA THR A 370 -4.23 -1.31 7.02
C THR A 370 -5.06 -0.08 6.71
N ASN A 371 -5.25 0.84 7.60
CA ASN A 371 -5.89 2.11 7.26
C ASN A 371 -5.12 2.86 6.16
N ALA A 372 -4.94 2.25 5.00
CA ALA A 372 -4.49 2.78 3.73
C ALA A 372 -3.19 2.23 3.11
N ALA A 373 -2.46 1.31 3.73
CA ALA A 373 -1.10 1.06 3.26
C ALA A 373 -0.72 -0.41 3.03
N PHE A 374 -1.59 -1.36 3.34
CA PHE A 374 -1.23 -2.78 3.22
C PHE A 374 -2.03 -3.46 2.12
N GLU A 375 -1.58 -3.33 0.91
CA GLU A 375 -2.08 -4.15 -0.18
C GLU A 375 -1.52 -5.57 -0.04
N ILE A 376 -2.39 -6.55 -0.20
CA ILE A 376 -1.98 -7.94 -0.22
C ILE A 376 -1.41 -8.26 -1.60
N SER A 377 -0.14 -8.61 -1.59
CA SER A 377 0.65 -9.02 -2.74
C SER A 377 1.04 -10.50 -2.66
N ALA A 378 1.66 -11.00 -3.70
CA ALA A 378 2.33 -12.31 -3.66
C ALA A 378 3.40 -12.38 -2.55
N VAL A 379 4.08 -11.26 -2.28
CA VAL A 379 5.08 -11.14 -1.18
C VAL A 379 4.41 -11.31 0.18
N SER A 380 3.22 -10.74 0.38
CA SER A 380 2.44 -10.91 1.63
C SER A 380 2.13 -12.39 1.90
N ALA A 381 1.76 -13.14 0.86
CA ALA A 381 1.51 -14.58 0.97
C ALA A 381 2.78 -15.37 1.32
N LEU A 382 3.92 -15.00 0.74
CA LEU A 382 5.22 -15.60 1.07
C LEU A 382 5.63 -15.31 2.52
N LEU A 383 5.42 -14.09 3.00
CA LEU A 383 5.70 -13.72 4.40
C LEU A 383 4.79 -14.48 5.37
N PHE A 384 3.52 -14.63 5.04
CA PHE A 384 2.60 -15.47 5.80
C PHE A 384 3.07 -16.92 5.88
N ALA A 385 3.46 -17.51 4.74
CA ALA A 385 4.01 -18.87 4.65
C ALA A 385 5.33 -19.01 5.43
N ALA A 386 6.20 -18.00 5.37
CA ALA A 386 7.45 -17.97 6.13
C ALA A 386 7.21 -17.98 7.65
N GLY A 387 6.19 -17.25 8.13
CA GLY A 387 5.76 -17.30 9.53
C GLY A 387 5.26 -18.70 9.96
N LEU A 388 4.48 -19.37 9.10
CA LEU A 388 4.07 -20.76 9.31
C LEU A 388 5.27 -21.71 9.35
N ALA A 389 6.23 -21.54 8.45
CA ALA A 389 7.45 -22.33 8.42
C ALA A 389 8.30 -22.14 9.70
N LEU A 390 8.37 -20.91 10.20
CA LEU A 390 9.04 -20.59 11.47
C LEU A 390 8.38 -21.33 12.63
N ILE A 391 7.03 -21.31 12.73
CA ILE A 391 6.28 -22.03 13.76
C ILE A 391 6.61 -23.53 13.67
N PHE A 392 6.52 -24.11 12.47
CA PHE A 392 6.78 -25.54 12.27
C PHE A 392 8.22 -25.91 12.66
N ALA A 393 9.20 -25.10 12.27
CA ALA A 393 10.61 -25.33 12.56
C ALA A 393 10.91 -25.31 14.08
N VAL A 394 10.41 -24.29 14.78
CA VAL A 394 10.61 -24.13 16.22
C VAL A 394 9.92 -25.26 16.99
N GLU A 395 8.66 -25.54 16.69
CA GLU A 395 7.88 -26.52 17.40
C GLU A 395 8.35 -27.96 17.11
N SER A 396 8.82 -28.25 15.90
CA SER A 396 9.44 -29.53 15.57
C SER A 396 10.70 -29.78 16.39
N ARG A 397 11.51 -28.74 16.63
CA ARG A 397 12.69 -28.82 17.49
C ARG A 397 12.30 -29.13 18.95
N VAL A 398 11.25 -28.47 19.46
CA VAL A 398 10.71 -28.75 20.80
C VAL A 398 10.28 -30.20 20.91
N TYR A 399 9.51 -30.71 19.97
CA TYR A 399 9.05 -32.08 19.96
C TYR A 399 10.19 -33.10 19.91
N LYS A 400 11.19 -32.89 19.04
CA LYS A 400 12.41 -33.74 19.00
C LYS A 400 13.13 -33.75 20.35
N LYS A 401 13.16 -32.60 21.04
CA LYS A 401 13.78 -32.51 22.35
C LYS A 401 12.97 -33.23 23.43
N ILE A 402 11.63 -33.19 23.37
CA ILE A 402 10.75 -33.97 24.28
C ILE A 402 11.08 -35.46 24.13
N LYS A 403 11.18 -35.98 22.88
CA LYS A 403 11.57 -37.39 22.65
C LYS A 403 12.95 -37.72 23.22
N ALA A 404 13.93 -36.85 22.99
CA ALA A 404 15.28 -37.07 23.48
C ALA A 404 15.36 -37.08 25.02
N GLU A 405 14.61 -36.19 25.70
CA GLU A 405 14.56 -36.18 27.15
C GLU A 405 13.79 -37.40 27.75
N ALA A 406 12.78 -37.90 27.03
CA ALA A 406 12.05 -39.12 27.42
C ALA A 406 12.94 -40.37 27.26
N ALA A 407 13.73 -40.45 26.19
CA ALA A 407 14.68 -41.53 25.93
C ALA A 407 15.80 -41.61 27.00
N LEU A 408 15.96 -40.59 27.81
CA LEU A 408 16.88 -40.62 29.00
C LEU A 408 16.22 -41.21 30.27
N GLY A 409 15.09 -41.91 30.15
CA GLY A 409 14.35 -42.52 31.27
C GLY A 409 13.58 -41.52 32.12
N LYS A 410 13.33 -40.29 31.64
CA LYS A 410 12.58 -39.29 32.38
C LYS A 410 11.06 -39.51 32.27
N THR A 411 10.33 -39.23 33.33
CA THR A 411 8.86 -39.18 33.24
C THR A 411 8.43 -38.17 32.17
N VAL A 412 7.33 -38.44 31.46
CA VAL A 412 6.83 -37.61 30.37
C VAL A 412 6.67 -36.14 30.81
N ALA A 413 6.18 -35.90 32.02
CA ALA A 413 6.04 -34.55 32.57
C ALA A 413 7.39 -33.82 32.73
N SER A 414 8.43 -34.56 33.23
CA SER A 414 9.78 -34.01 33.38
C SER A 414 10.45 -33.80 32.04
N ALA A 415 10.28 -34.73 31.10
CA ALA A 415 10.79 -34.62 29.73
C ALA A 415 10.25 -33.38 29.02
N VAL A 416 8.95 -33.15 29.09
CA VAL A 416 8.27 -31.96 28.51
C VAL A 416 8.81 -30.65 29.13
N LYS A 417 8.85 -30.60 30.49
CA LYS A 417 9.36 -29.41 31.19
C LYS A 417 10.81 -29.09 30.82
N ASN A 418 11.66 -30.12 30.79
CA ASN A 418 13.08 -29.95 30.44
C ASN A 418 13.29 -29.57 28.98
N ALA A 419 12.51 -30.14 28.05
CA ALA A 419 12.55 -29.81 26.65
C ALA A 419 12.19 -28.33 26.40
N PHE A 420 11.10 -27.86 27.00
CA PHE A 420 10.73 -26.45 26.90
C PHE A 420 11.78 -25.49 27.49
N LYS A 421 12.37 -25.88 28.64
CA LYS A 421 13.43 -25.08 29.25
C LYS A 421 14.69 -25.01 28.35
N LYS A 422 15.11 -26.15 27.81
CA LYS A 422 16.33 -26.25 26.99
C LYS A 422 16.17 -25.63 25.57
N THR A 423 14.95 -25.59 25.06
CA THR A 423 14.67 -25.01 23.72
C THR A 423 14.25 -23.54 23.80
N LEU A 424 14.04 -22.97 24.98
CA LEU A 424 13.57 -21.59 25.11
C LEU A 424 14.53 -20.58 24.49
N SER A 425 15.81 -20.59 24.93
CA SER A 425 16.82 -19.65 24.43
C SER A 425 16.97 -19.72 22.90
N PRO A 426 17.27 -20.88 22.27
CA PRO A 426 17.39 -20.92 20.81
C PRO A 426 16.10 -20.59 20.05
N SER A 427 14.92 -20.78 20.68
CA SER A 427 13.67 -20.36 20.06
C SER A 427 13.49 -18.83 20.12
N VAL A 428 13.87 -18.20 21.25
CA VAL A 428 13.88 -16.74 21.37
C VAL A 428 14.84 -16.13 20.38
N ASP A 429 16.06 -16.68 20.26
CA ASP A 429 17.10 -16.16 19.34
C ASP A 429 16.59 -16.15 17.89
N VAL A 430 16.02 -17.26 17.41
CA VAL A 430 15.49 -17.35 16.03
C VAL A 430 14.33 -16.40 15.82
N CYS A 431 13.38 -16.31 16.77
CA CYS A 431 12.26 -15.39 16.70
C CYS A 431 12.73 -13.93 16.73
N ALA A 432 13.70 -13.60 17.59
CA ALA A 432 14.25 -12.25 17.68
C ALA A 432 14.95 -11.83 16.39
N VAL A 433 15.77 -12.73 15.80
CA VAL A 433 16.42 -12.46 14.50
C VAL A 433 15.37 -12.20 13.41
N ALA A 434 14.31 -13.01 13.34
CA ALA A 434 13.26 -12.82 12.35
C ALA A 434 12.53 -11.47 12.52
N VAL A 435 12.14 -11.11 13.75
CA VAL A 435 11.43 -9.85 14.02
C VAL A 435 12.34 -8.63 13.87
N LEU A 436 13.53 -8.65 14.48
CA LEU A 436 14.47 -7.52 14.42
C LEU A 436 15.06 -7.33 13.02
N GLY A 437 15.34 -8.44 12.32
CA GLY A 437 15.76 -8.40 10.93
C GLY A 437 14.72 -7.75 10.03
N SER A 438 13.45 -8.11 10.20
CA SER A 438 12.36 -7.46 9.47
C SER A 438 12.19 -5.99 9.85
N ALA A 439 12.31 -5.66 11.13
CA ALA A 439 12.18 -4.29 11.63
C ALA A 439 13.30 -3.37 11.11
N ALA A 440 14.50 -3.89 10.84
CA ALA A 440 15.60 -3.12 10.28
C ALA A 440 15.25 -2.53 8.88
N PHE A 441 14.41 -3.20 8.10
CA PHE A 441 13.97 -2.71 6.80
C PHE A 441 12.89 -1.61 6.88
N LEU A 442 12.32 -1.33 8.08
CA LEU A 442 11.40 -0.20 8.27
C LEU A 442 12.08 1.17 8.06
N ILE A 443 13.42 1.23 8.07
CA ILE A 443 14.20 2.45 7.84
C ILE A 443 14.35 2.71 6.33
N GLY A 444 14.01 1.74 5.47
CA GLY A 444 14.08 1.86 4.02
C GLY A 444 13.03 2.77 3.41
N GLY A 445 13.06 2.92 2.09
CA GLY A 445 12.04 3.68 1.35
C GLY A 445 10.64 3.08 1.48
N ALA A 446 9.63 3.79 0.97
CA ALA A 446 8.21 3.47 1.17
C ALA A 446 7.84 2.01 0.85
N LEU A 447 8.38 1.45 -0.23
CA LEU A 447 8.13 0.05 -0.63
C LEU A 447 8.68 -0.94 0.40
N LEU A 448 9.94 -0.77 0.82
CA LEU A 448 10.57 -1.65 1.82
C LEU A 448 9.88 -1.54 3.18
N ASN A 449 9.41 -0.34 3.54
CA ASN A 449 8.68 -0.10 4.78
C ASN A 449 7.39 -0.92 4.85
N THR A 450 6.61 -0.97 3.77
CA THR A 450 5.36 -1.74 3.72
C THR A 450 5.62 -3.24 3.87
N VAL A 451 6.56 -3.80 3.09
CA VAL A 451 6.94 -5.21 3.17
C VAL A 451 7.51 -5.56 4.55
N ALA A 452 8.36 -4.68 5.11
CA ALA A 452 8.94 -4.86 6.43
C ALA A 452 7.86 -4.86 7.54
N ALA A 453 6.88 -3.97 7.48
CA ALA A 453 5.78 -3.94 8.44
C ALA A 453 4.94 -5.22 8.40
N GLN A 454 4.64 -5.73 7.19
CA GLN A 454 3.97 -7.02 7.03
C GLN A 454 4.80 -8.18 7.59
N ALA A 455 6.12 -8.19 7.34
CA ALA A 455 7.04 -9.19 7.86
C ALA A 455 7.10 -9.15 9.40
N VAL A 456 7.19 -7.95 9.99
CA VAL A 456 7.18 -7.78 11.45
C VAL A 456 5.90 -8.33 12.05
N ILE A 457 4.72 -8.07 11.47
CA ILE A 457 3.45 -8.62 11.93
C ILE A 457 3.47 -10.16 11.88
N CYS A 458 3.88 -10.75 10.75
CA CYS A 458 3.95 -12.20 10.58
C CYS A 458 4.90 -12.85 11.59
N PHE A 459 6.12 -12.35 11.71
CA PHE A 459 7.12 -12.94 12.58
C PHE A 459 6.86 -12.67 14.08
N ALA A 460 6.30 -11.52 14.44
CA ALA A 460 5.88 -11.26 15.81
C ALA A 460 4.72 -12.16 16.23
N ALA A 461 3.74 -12.37 15.35
CA ALA A 461 2.65 -13.33 15.59
C ALA A 461 3.18 -14.76 15.73
N ALA A 462 4.12 -15.18 14.86
CA ALA A 462 4.76 -16.49 14.95
C ALA A 462 5.56 -16.64 16.24
N ALA A 463 6.31 -15.61 16.66
CA ALA A 463 7.04 -15.60 17.92
C ALA A 463 6.11 -15.73 19.12
N PHE A 464 5.01 -15.00 19.17
CA PHE A 464 3.99 -15.12 20.20
C PHE A 464 3.45 -16.56 20.29
N VAL A 465 3.12 -17.15 19.15
CA VAL A 465 2.63 -18.52 19.07
C VAL A 465 3.66 -19.51 19.59
N CYS A 466 4.90 -19.47 19.11
CA CYS A 466 5.96 -20.41 19.49
C CYS A 466 6.39 -20.28 20.96
N LEU A 467 6.58 -19.04 21.41
CA LEU A 467 7.17 -18.81 22.73
C LEU A 467 6.16 -18.94 23.87
N LEU A 468 4.88 -18.67 23.60
CA LEU A 468 3.86 -18.63 24.64
C LEU A 468 2.67 -19.53 24.34
N TRP A 469 1.98 -19.31 23.21
CA TRP A 469 0.64 -19.87 22.98
C TRP A 469 0.64 -21.39 22.87
N THR A 470 1.49 -21.97 22.04
CA THR A 470 1.59 -23.43 21.87
C THR A 470 1.93 -24.12 23.18
N ARG A 471 2.74 -23.50 24.05
CA ARG A 471 3.09 -24.05 25.35
C ARG A 471 1.88 -24.11 26.27
N VAL A 472 1.08 -23.05 26.29
CA VAL A 472 -0.17 -23.00 27.09
C VAL A 472 -1.14 -24.08 26.60
N ILE A 473 -1.37 -24.15 25.30
CA ILE A 473 -2.27 -25.17 24.71
C ILE A 473 -1.73 -26.57 24.97
N ASN A 474 -0.44 -26.82 24.79
CA ASN A 474 0.17 -28.10 25.07
C ASN A 474 -0.02 -28.52 26.56
N TYR A 475 0.17 -27.57 27.48
CA TYR A 475 -0.08 -27.83 28.90
C TYR A 475 -1.54 -28.24 29.18
N LEU A 476 -2.50 -27.58 28.58
CA LEU A 476 -3.93 -27.88 28.73
C LEU A 476 -4.28 -29.24 28.12
N LEU A 477 -3.80 -29.53 26.91
CA LEU A 477 -4.00 -30.82 26.23
C LEU A 477 -3.35 -31.97 27.01
N PHE A 478 -2.12 -31.78 27.50
CA PHE A 478 -1.39 -32.75 28.30
C PHE A 478 -2.12 -33.06 29.63
N SER A 479 -2.70 -32.03 30.26
CA SER A 479 -3.49 -32.20 31.48
C SER A 479 -4.82 -32.94 31.25
N ALA A 480 -5.38 -32.81 30.02
CA ALA A 480 -6.61 -33.50 29.62
C ALA A 480 -6.38 -34.94 29.12
N ALA A 481 -5.18 -35.26 28.63
CA ALA A 481 -4.85 -36.54 28.02
C ALA A 481 -4.99 -37.70 29.01
N LYS A 482 -5.61 -38.82 28.57
CA LYS A 482 -5.72 -40.08 29.37
C LYS A 482 -4.37 -40.79 29.40
N ASP A 483 -3.77 -40.99 28.23
CA ASP A 483 -2.46 -41.62 28.05
C ASP A 483 -1.44 -40.57 27.56
N LYS A 484 -0.48 -40.27 28.43
CA LYS A 484 0.56 -39.25 28.16
C LYS A 484 1.66 -39.75 27.26
N TYR A 485 1.95 -41.04 27.22
CA TYR A 485 2.91 -41.68 26.34
C TYR A 485 2.39 -41.67 24.90
N ALA A 486 1.18 -42.18 24.72
CA ALA A 486 0.52 -42.16 23.40
C ALA A 486 0.33 -40.73 22.88
N PHE A 487 0.09 -39.74 23.74
CA PHE A 487 -0.05 -38.33 23.36
C PHE A 487 1.20 -37.79 22.63
N TYR A 488 2.40 -38.14 23.11
CA TYR A 488 3.67 -37.73 22.49
C TYR A 488 4.27 -38.79 21.55
N ARG A 489 3.57 -39.90 21.30
CA ARG A 489 4.09 -41.03 20.53
C ARG A 489 5.43 -41.54 21.09
N LEU A 490 5.49 -41.70 22.44
CA LEU A 490 6.62 -42.24 23.14
C LEU A 490 6.37 -43.74 23.37
N LYS A 491 7.45 -44.58 23.37
CA LYS A 491 7.38 -45.97 23.79
C LYS A 491 7.33 -46.05 25.34
N ARG A 492 6.67 -47.03 25.88
CA ARG A 492 6.80 -47.41 27.30
C ARG A 492 7.99 -48.34 27.46
N GLU A 493 8.69 -48.25 28.59
CA GLU A 493 9.80 -49.14 28.90
C GLU A 493 9.36 -50.61 28.94
N ASP A 494 8.09 -50.89 29.23
CA ASP A 494 7.51 -52.26 29.29
C ASP A 494 7.25 -52.89 27.88
N ASP A 495 7.38 -52.12 26.81
CA ASP A 495 7.13 -52.61 25.44
C ASP A 495 8.39 -53.21 24.76
N ASP A 496 9.55 -53.22 25.44
CA ASP A 496 10.81 -53.76 24.91
C ASP A 496 11.11 -55.20 25.39
N ASP A 497 10.19 -55.83 26.23
CA ASP A 497 10.28 -57.20 26.75
C ASP A 497 9.30 -58.20 26.07
N GLU A 498 8.63 -57.84 24.99
CA GLU A 498 7.88 -58.72 24.08
C GLU A 498 8.60 -58.69 22.67
#